data_ad05ad8c1218d0398f6a186ace51eddc
#
_entry.id   ad05ad8c1218d0398f6a186ace51eddc
#
_cell.length_a   1.000
_cell.length_b   1.000
_cell.length_c   1.000
_cell.angle_alpha   90.00
_cell.angle_beta   90.00
_cell.angle_gamma   90.00
#
_symmetry.space_group_name_H-M   'P 1'
#
loop_
_entity.id
_entity.type
_entity.pdbx_description
1 polymer ?
#
loop_
_entity_poly.entity_id
_entity_poly.type
_entity_poly.pdbx_seq_one_letter_code
_entity_poly.pdbx_strand_id
1 'polypeptide(L)'
;MGKIVQQCAAVVLNIALVALCMHMAAAATTTQPGHICHLPGFDQALRCIDVPVPLDYQHAADGNLNLHVTLAPALREAARPDPVFVLAGGPGQAGSDILPLLESGFRKLRATRDIVFIDQRGTGLSGKLDCDSTREVDDLDEAGQVQLIGTCMKSLNKPFRFYNTENSARDLELVRKALGYAQVNLWGGSYGTRLAQAYARLFPAAVRAMVLDGVAAPDQVIFAWGRDAQASLDATFGQCAADPGCSKAYPNLARQFAALLARVNGGEIGLDFYHPRTARRIQMRLAPARFLQTVRTVLYSADNANRLPFLIDSADKGNWNPFVAQMYSTSDFSLEGPALGLMLAVTCAEDIPRITPAMVADEERNSFLAGQEVKLVPKLCRSIDVPAIPASEPGMIAAPALLLSGALDPVTPPHRAESAARHMAHAQQFVVANAGHIVSQSGCAPRLLREFIDRPDQPLAADCLKDIPRNGFQLGAAGPHP
;
A
#
# COMPACT_ATOMS: atom_id res chain seq x y z
N MET A 1 -53.96 -59.90 -14.99
CA MET A 1 -52.72 -59.33 -15.61
C MET A 1 -52.53 -57.81 -15.45
N GLY A 2 -53.59 -56.98 -15.26
CA GLY A 2 -53.48 -55.54 -15.18
C GLY A 2 -52.89 -54.98 -13.90
N LYS A 3 -53.04 -55.58 -12.71
CA LYS A 3 -52.60 -55.10 -11.43
C LYS A 3 -51.07 -55.30 -11.19
N ILE A 4 -50.46 -56.32 -11.76
CA ILE A 4 -49.01 -56.59 -11.61
C ILE A 4 -48.17 -55.56 -12.43
N VAL A 5 -48.66 -55.20 -13.63
CA VAL A 5 -47.99 -54.26 -14.51
C VAL A 5 -47.93 -52.79 -13.89
N GLN A 6 -48.99 -52.36 -13.17
CA GLN A 6 -49.06 -51.08 -12.51
C GLN A 6 -48.13 -50.99 -11.29
N GLN A 7 -47.95 -52.12 -10.55
CA GLN A 7 -47.00 -52.10 -9.40
C GLN A 7 -45.53 -52.10 -9.87
N CYS A 8 -45.17 -52.75 -10.95
CA CYS A 8 -43.83 -52.72 -11.51
C CYS A 8 -43.47 -51.29 -12.06
N ALA A 9 -44.43 -50.61 -12.70
CA ALA A 9 -44.18 -49.22 -13.20
C ALA A 9 -43.95 -48.19 -12.08
N ALA A 10 -44.69 -48.32 -10.95
CA ALA A 10 -44.53 -47.46 -9.81
C ALA A 10 -43.18 -47.66 -9.07
N VAL A 11 -42.67 -48.88 -8.99
CA VAL A 11 -41.37 -49.19 -8.37
C VAL A 11 -40.20 -48.67 -9.24
N VAL A 12 -40.27 -48.81 -10.55
CA VAL A 12 -39.24 -48.32 -11.48
C VAL A 12 -39.18 -46.78 -11.47
N LEU A 13 -40.34 -46.09 -11.38
CA LEU A 13 -40.40 -44.64 -11.33
C LEU A 13 -39.81 -44.11 -10.03
N ASN A 14 -40.05 -44.78 -8.87
CA ASN A 14 -39.43 -44.36 -7.59
C ASN A 14 -37.93 -44.62 -7.54
N ILE A 15 -37.42 -45.69 -8.14
CA ILE A 15 -35.98 -45.97 -8.22
C ILE A 15 -35.29 -44.91 -9.12
N ALA A 16 -35.91 -44.50 -10.22
CA ALA A 16 -35.38 -43.45 -11.09
C ALA A 16 -35.35 -42.07 -10.41
N LEU A 17 -36.39 -41.73 -9.59
CA LEU A 17 -36.41 -40.48 -8.84
C LEU A 17 -35.35 -40.46 -7.72
N VAL A 18 -35.14 -41.58 -7.03
CA VAL A 18 -34.09 -41.68 -5.98
C VAL A 18 -32.69 -41.62 -6.59
N ALA A 19 -32.48 -42.24 -7.74
CA ALA A 19 -31.20 -42.13 -8.46
C ALA A 19 -30.95 -40.74 -8.98
N LEU A 20 -31.96 -39.97 -9.41
CA LEU A 20 -31.84 -38.58 -9.84
C LEU A 20 -31.55 -37.64 -8.65
N CYS A 21 -32.17 -37.90 -7.48
CA CYS A 21 -31.85 -37.13 -6.24
C CYS A 21 -30.45 -37.43 -5.70
N MET A 22 -29.91 -38.64 -5.86
CA MET A 22 -28.53 -38.95 -5.44
C MET A 22 -27.47 -38.33 -6.36
N HIS A 23 -27.79 -38.01 -7.62
CA HIS A 23 -26.86 -37.29 -8.51
C HIS A 23 -26.84 -35.78 -8.29
N MET A 24 -27.78 -35.19 -7.57
CA MET A 24 -27.78 -33.76 -7.23
C MET A 24 -27.10 -33.44 -5.90
N ALA A 25 -26.66 -34.44 -5.14
CA ALA A 25 -26.00 -34.24 -3.84
C ALA A 25 -24.48 -34.45 -3.85
N ALA A 26 -23.85 -34.60 -4.99
CA ALA A 26 -22.41 -34.39 -5.14
C ALA A 26 -22.16 -32.90 -5.19
N ALA A 27 -22.28 -32.22 -4.04
CA ALA A 27 -21.60 -30.96 -3.83
C ALA A 27 -20.13 -31.24 -4.12
N ALA A 28 -19.67 -30.79 -5.27
CA ALA A 28 -18.26 -30.80 -5.60
C ALA A 28 -17.58 -29.99 -4.48
N THR A 29 -16.95 -30.68 -3.55
CA THR A 29 -15.92 -30.10 -2.74
C THR A 29 -14.83 -29.69 -3.73
N THR A 30 -14.96 -28.49 -4.30
CA THR A 30 -13.90 -27.86 -5.04
C THR A 30 -12.78 -27.69 -4.04
N THR A 31 -11.84 -28.64 -4.02
CA THR A 31 -10.58 -28.45 -3.28
C THR A 31 -9.98 -27.17 -3.84
N GLN A 32 -9.98 -26.12 -3.01
CA GLN A 32 -9.35 -24.87 -3.40
C GLN A 32 -7.92 -25.17 -3.86
N PRO A 33 -7.47 -24.60 -4.99
CA PRO A 33 -6.14 -24.86 -5.52
C PRO A 33 -5.04 -24.47 -4.49
N GLY A 34 -3.84 -25.03 -4.62
CA GLY A 34 -2.68 -24.69 -3.81
C GLY A 34 -2.40 -25.67 -2.66
N HIS A 35 -1.41 -25.32 -1.85
CA HIS A 35 -0.94 -26.10 -0.70
C HIS A 35 -1.00 -25.27 0.59
N ILE A 36 -0.96 -25.92 1.74
CA ILE A 36 -0.87 -25.27 3.03
C ILE A 36 0.55 -24.70 3.17
N CYS A 37 0.66 -23.45 3.60
CA CYS A 37 1.93 -22.75 3.79
C CYS A 37 1.92 -21.88 5.04
N HIS A 38 3.13 -21.51 5.50
CA HIS A 38 3.36 -20.52 6.54
C HIS A 38 4.31 -19.47 5.96
N LEU A 39 3.95 -18.22 6.09
CA LEU A 39 4.80 -17.12 5.62
C LEU A 39 5.59 -16.51 6.79
N PRO A 40 6.79 -15.97 6.54
CA PRO A 40 7.62 -15.36 7.57
C PRO A 40 6.84 -14.29 8.35
N GLY A 41 6.95 -14.31 9.69
CA GLY A 41 6.26 -13.34 10.56
C GLY A 41 4.75 -13.54 10.71
N PHE A 42 4.19 -14.65 10.19
CA PHE A 42 2.77 -14.97 10.32
C PHE A 42 2.55 -16.45 10.69
N ASP A 43 2.03 -16.70 11.90
CA ASP A 43 1.97 -18.05 12.48
C ASP A 43 0.81 -18.91 11.95
N GLN A 44 -0.23 -18.29 11.36
CA GLN A 44 -1.38 -19.04 10.89
C GLN A 44 -1.07 -19.77 9.58
N ALA A 45 -1.58 -21.00 9.47
CA ALA A 45 -1.56 -21.75 8.23
C ALA A 45 -2.48 -21.07 7.20
N LEU A 46 -1.92 -20.77 6.02
CA LEU A 46 -2.60 -20.18 4.87
C LEU A 46 -2.54 -21.15 3.68
N ARG A 47 -3.09 -20.74 2.56
CA ARG A 47 -2.96 -21.48 1.29
C ARG A 47 -2.12 -20.67 0.32
N CYS A 48 -1.03 -21.25 -0.14
CA CYS A 48 -0.19 -20.65 -1.17
C CYS A 48 -0.50 -21.27 -2.53
N ILE A 49 -0.58 -20.43 -3.56
CA ILE A 49 -0.97 -20.79 -4.91
C ILE A 49 -0.06 -20.05 -5.87
N ASP A 50 0.53 -20.77 -6.83
CA ASP A 50 1.29 -20.14 -7.90
C ASP A 50 0.40 -20.06 -9.15
N VAL A 51 0.24 -18.85 -9.68
CA VAL A 51 -0.57 -18.58 -10.88
C VAL A 51 0.34 -18.13 -12.01
N PRO A 52 0.49 -18.92 -13.07
CA PRO A 52 1.28 -18.52 -14.23
C PRO A 52 0.54 -17.40 -15.01
N VAL A 53 1.26 -16.33 -15.32
CA VAL A 53 0.77 -15.21 -16.12
C VAL A 53 1.76 -14.90 -17.23
N PRO A 54 1.34 -14.41 -18.40
CA PRO A 54 2.27 -13.99 -19.45
C PRO A 54 3.18 -12.87 -18.99
N LEU A 55 4.45 -12.93 -19.37
CA LEU A 55 5.36 -11.79 -19.22
C LEU A 55 4.88 -10.63 -20.09
N ASP A 56 4.58 -10.91 -21.36
CA ASP A 56 4.01 -9.98 -22.33
C ASP A 56 2.61 -10.45 -22.74
N TYR A 57 1.59 -9.64 -22.48
CA TYR A 57 0.20 -9.95 -22.86
C TYR A 57 -0.07 -9.83 -24.36
N GLN A 58 0.80 -9.19 -25.12
CA GLN A 58 0.69 -9.14 -26.60
C GLN A 58 1.36 -10.36 -27.26
N HIS A 59 2.36 -10.95 -26.61
CA HIS A 59 3.13 -12.09 -27.10
C HIS A 59 3.26 -13.16 -25.99
N ALA A 60 2.15 -13.76 -25.61
CA ALA A 60 2.08 -14.69 -24.47
C ALA A 60 3.01 -15.93 -24.60
N ALA A 61 3.49 -16.24 -25.80
CA ALA A 61 4.47 -17.30 -26.04
C ALA A 61 5.90 -16.95 -25.58
N ASP A 62 6.21 -15.68 -25.32
CA ASP A 62 7.56 -15.20 -25.02
C ASP A 62 8.01 -15.42 -23.57
N GLY A 63 7.19 -16.10 -22.78
CA GLY A 63 7.50 -16.51 -21.41
C GLY A 63 6.43 -16.14 -20.40
N ASN A 64 6.52 -16.78 -19.24
CA ASN A 64 5.59 -16.59 -18.12
C ASN A 64 6.31 -16.11 -16.87
N LEU A 65 5.56 -15.42 -16.02
CA LEU A 65 5.87 -15.19 -14.62
C LEU A 65 4.96 -16.09 -13.77
N ASN A 66 5.43 -16.50 -12.60
CA ASN A 66 4.59 -17.12 -11.59
C ASN A 66 4.25 -16.10 -10.52
N LEU A 67 2.97 -15.83 -10.35
CA LEU A 67 2.50 -14.97 -9.27
C LEU A 67 2.24 -15.82 -8.04
N HIS A 68 2.82 -15.39 -6.93
CA HIS A 68 2.51 -15.94 -5.62
C HIS A 68 1.22 -15.31 -5.09
N VAL A 69 0.27 -16.15 -4.75
CA VAL A 69 -1.03 -15.77 -4.19
C VAL A 69 -1.20 -16.46 -2.85
N THR A 70 -1.44 -15.66 -1.81
CA THR A 70 -1.73 -16.17 -0.46
C THR A 70 -3.20 -16.00 -0.16
N LEU A 71 -3.90 -17.11 0.04
CA LEU A 71 -5.32 -17.13 0.37
C LEU A 71 -5.50 -17.44 1.86
N ALA A 72 -6.12 -16.52 2.58
CA ALA A 72 -6.62 -16.72 3.94
C ALA A 72 -8.10 -17.08 3.87
N PRO A 73 -8.48 -18.36 4.08
CA PRO A 73 -9.87 -18.79 3.97
C PRO A 73 -10.77 -18.08 4.97
N ALA A 74 -12.05 -17.95 4.61
CA ALA A 74 -13.09 -17.50 5.51
C ALA A 74 -13.13 -18.35 6.80
N LEU A 75 -13.43 -17.71 7.93
CA LEU A 75 -13.48 -18.41 9.23
C LEU A 75 -14.77 -19.24 9.39
N ARG A 76 -15.81 -18.96 8.60
CA ARG A 76 -17.07 -19.71 8.60
C ARG A 76 -17.12 -20.67 7.41
N GLU A 77 -17.66 -21.87 7.62
CA GLU A 77 -17.80 -22.89 6.59
C GLU A 77 -18.59 -22.43 5.36
N ALA A 78 -19.63 -21.62 5.56
CA ALA A 78 -20.39 -21.01 4.47
C ALA A 78 -19.77 -19.67 4.05
N ALA A 79 -18.62 -19.72 3.38
CA ALA A 79 -17.99 -18.52 2.82
C ALA A 79 -18.87 -17.89 1.72
N ARG A 80 -18.88 -16.56 1.65
CA ARG A 80 -19.51 -15.84 0.53
C ARG A 80 -18.65 -15.99 -0.73
N PRO A 81 -19.28 -16.07 -1.93
CA PRO A 81 -18.54 -16.33 -3.17
C PRO A 81 -17.78 -15.13 -3.73
N ASP A 82 -17.79 -14.01 -3.03
CA ASP A 82 -17.19 -12.71 -3.40
C ASP A 82 -16.01 -12.38 -2.48
N PRO A 83 -14.80 -12.92 -2.72
CA PRO A 83 -13.61 -12.71 -1.90
C PRO A 83 -13.17 -11.25 -1.93
N VAL A 84 -12.22 -10.90 -1.05
CA VAL A 84 -11.52 -9.62 -1.08
C VAL A 84 -10.10 -9.83 -1.60
N PHE A 85 -9.78 -9.22 -2.73
CA PHE A 85 -8.42 -9.13 -3.26
C PHE A 85 -7.72 -7.94 -2.62
N VAL A 86 -6.56 -8.19 -2.04
CA VAL A 86 -5.76 -7.20 -1.31
C VAL A 86 -4.59 -6.77 -2.18
N LEU A 87 -4.58 -5.48 -2.53
CA LEU A 87 -3.63 -4.86 -3.44
C LEU A 87 -2.74 -3.90 -2.66
N ALA A 88 -1.48 -4.29 -2.49
CA ALA A 88 -0.48 -3.52 -1.76
C ALA A 88 -0.01 -2.28 -2.52
N GLY A 89 0.63 -1.38 -1.80
CA GLY A 89 1.07 -0.07 -2.26
C GLY A 89 2.49 -0.03 -2.84
N GLY A 90 3.14 1.07 -2.64
CA GLY A 90 4.48 1.41 -3.15
C GLY A 90 4.42 2.38 -4.32
N PRO A 91 4.51 1.95 -5.60
CA PRO A 91 4.54 0.58 -6.14
C PRO A 91 5.73 -0.25 -5.63
N GLY A 92 5.57 -1.57 -5.64
CA GLY A 92 6.65 -2.50 -5.28
C GLY A 92 6.44 -3.27 -3.97
N GLN A 93 5.44 -2.93 -3.15
CA GLN A 93 5.10 -3.69 -1.95
C GLN A 93 4.36 -4.98 -2.34
N ALA A 94 4.75 -6.10 -1.72
CA ALA A 94 4.09 -7.38 -1.93
C ALA A 94 2.74 -7.45 -1.17
N GLY A 95 1.80 -8.22 -1.69
CA GLY A 95 0.55 -8.50 -0.97
C GLY A 95 0.82 -9.23 0.35
N SER A 96 1.79 -10.15 0.36
CA SER A 96 2.23 -10.88 1.56
C SER A 96 2.81 -9.98 2.67
N ASP A 97 3.38 -8.81 2.34
CA ASP A 97 3.91 -7.86 3.34
C ASP A 97 2.81 -7.25 4.22
N ILE A 98 1.56 -7.27 3.75
CA ILE A 98 0.42 -6.69 4.48
C ILE A 98 -0.49 -7.73 5.14
N LEU A 99 -0.05 -8.99 5.23
CA LEU A 99 -0.72 -10.05 5.99
C LEU A 99 -1.07 -9.67 7.44
N PRO A 100 -0.29 -8.86 8.17
CA PRO A 100 -0.68 -8.41 9.52
C PRO A 100 -2.03 -7.71 9.58
N LEU A 101 -2.54 -7.14 8.48
CA LEU A 101 -3.89 -6.57 8.42
C LEU A 101 -5.02 -7.61 8.57
N LEU A 102 -4.74 -8.91 8.40
CA LEU A 102 -5.71 -9.98 8.68
C LEU A 102 -6.24 -9.94 10.12
N GLU A 103 -5.37 -9.61 11.08
CA GLU A 103 -5.71 -9.60 12.50
C GLU A 103 -6.36 -8.28 12.94
N SER A 104 -6.19 -7.21 12.15
CA SER A 104 -6.72 -5.87 12.46
C SER A 104 -7.80 -5.44 11.47
N GLY A 105 -7.42 -4.89 10.33
CA GLY A 105 -8.33 -4.32 9.32
C GLY A 105 -9.29 -5.34 8.70
N PHE A 106 -8.81 -6.55 8.40
CA PHE A 106 -9.57 -7.55 7.65
C PHE A 106 -10.25 -8.63 8.50
N ARG A 107 -10.02 -8.67 9.81
CA ARG A 107 -10.60 -9.70 10.70
C ARG A 107 -12.12 -9.86 10.55
N LYS A 108 -12.84 -8.73 10.43
CA LYS A 108 -14.30 -8.75 10.29
C LYS A 108 -14.75 -9.20 8.88
N LEU A 109 -14.00 -8.88 7.85
CA LEU A 109 -14.23 -9.34 6.47
C LEU A 109 -13.97 -10.85 6.36
N ARG A 110 -12.84 -11.33 6.89
CA ARG A 110 -12.47 -12.74 6.91
C ARG A 110 -13.47 -13.64 7.64
N ALA A 111 -14.31 -13.08 8.52
CA ALA A 111 -15.35 -13.87 9.17
C ALA A 111 -16.26 -14.62 8.16
N THR A 112 -16.46 -14.06 6.96
CA THR A 112 -17.41 -14.60 5.97
C THR A 112 -16.87 -14.64 4.54
N ARG A 113 -15.67 -14.13 4.25
CA ARG A 113 -15.07 -14.07 2.92
C ARG A 113 -13.61 -14.50 2.96
N ASP A 114 -13.19 -15.12 1.89
CA ASP A 114 -11.78 -15.35 1.64
C ASP A 114 -11.07 -14.00 1.44
N ILE A 115 -9.87 -13.87 2.01
CA ILE A 115 -8.99 -12.73 1.78
C ILE A 115 -7.80 -13.22 0.97
N VAL A 116 -7.59 -12.61 -0.19
CA VAL A 116 -6.58 -13.04 -1.18
C VAL A 116 -5.52 -11.97 -1.31
N PHE A 117 -4.34 -12.24 -0.83
CA PHE A 117 -3.16 -11.39 -0.96
C PHE A 117 -2.40 -11.79 -2.22
N ILE A 118 -2.10 -10.83 -3.08
CA ILE A 118 -1.46 -11.09 -4.36
C ILE A 118 -0.14 -10.34 -4.37
N ASP A 119 0.96 -11.09 -4.41
CA ASP A 119 2.25 -10.50 -4.72
C ASP A 119 2.23 -10.11 -6.20
N GLN A 120 2.21 -8.80 -6.47
CA GLN A 120 2.18 -8.29 -7.84
C GLN A 120 3.43 -8.73 -8.59
N ARG A 121 3.40 -8.76 -9.94
CA ARG A 121 4.60 -9.08 -10.73
C ARG A 121 5.80 -8.25 -10.27
N GLY A 122 6.91 -8.91 -9.99
CA GLY A 122 8.14 -8.26 -9.54
C GLY A 122 8.16 -7.85 -8.06
N THR A 123 7.23 -8.35 -7.23
CA THR A 123 7.22 -8.16 -5.78
C THR A 123 7.29 -9.48 -5.04
N GLY A 124 7.67 -9.46 -3.77
CA GLY A 124 7.63 -10.59 -2.87
C GLY A 124 8.11 -11.91 -3.49
N LEU A 125 7.29 -12.94 -3.36
CA LEU A 125 7.56 -14.26 -3.93
C LEU A 125 7.22 -14.37 -5.44
N SER A 126 6.68 -13.30 -6.04
CA SER A 126 6.44 -13.18 -7.49
C SER A 126 7.66 -12.67 -8.27
N GLY A 127 8.86 -12.98 -7.80
CA GLY A 127 10.11 -12.60 -8.44
C GLY A 127 10.53 -11.15 -8.16
N LYS A 128 10.65 -10.82 -6.88
CA LYS A 128 11.01 -9.47 -6.37
C LYS A 128 12.17 -8.85 -7.16
N LEU A 129 11.93 -7.69 -7.75
CA LEU A 129 12.92 -6.88 -8.45
C LEU A 129 13.60 -5.94 -7.48
N ASP A 130 14.56 -6.44 -6.74
CA ASP A 130 15.21 -5.68 -5.67
C ASP A 130 16.74 -5.77 -5.74
N CYS A 131 17.39 -4.91 -4.98
CA CYS A 131 18.82 -4.75 -4.91
C CYS A 131 19.30 -4.84 -3.48
N ASP A 132 19.98 -5.90 -3.12
CA ASP A 132 20.53 -6.10 -1.78
C ASP A 132 21.50 -4.99 -1.33
N SER A 133 22.11 -4.30 -2.30
CA SER A 133 23.14 -3.26 -2.06
C SER A 133 22.59 -1.86 -1.78
N THR A 134 21.25 -1.66 -1.81
CA THR A 134 20.65 -0.30 -1.71
C THR A 134 20.35 0.16 -0.29
N ARG A 135 20.71 -0.61 0.74
CA ARG A 135 20.40 -0.31 2.16
C ARG A 135 20.99 1.02 2.67
N GLU A 136 22.07 1.50 2.07
CA GLU A 136 22.79 2.72 2.46
C GLU A 136 22.67 3.83 1.42
N VAL A 137 21.72 3.69 0.48
CA VAL A 137 21.57 4.64 -0.64
C VAL A 137 21.35 6.07 -0.18
N ASP A 138 20.60 6.28 0.91
CA ASP A 138 20.31 7.62 1.44
C ASP A 138 21.53 8.29 2.08
N ASP A 139 22.63 7.55 2.33
CA ASP A 139 23.88 8.10 2.87
C ASP A 139 24.81 8.62 1.77
N LEU A 140 24.48 8.34 0.49
CA LEU A 140 25.24 8.75 -0.67
C LEU A 140 24.76 10.12 -1.16
N ASP A 141 25.68 10.84 -1.81
CA ASP A 141 25.28 11.97 -2.64
C ASP A 141 24.48 11.53 -3.87
N GLU A 142 23.90 12.48 -4.59
CA GLU A 142 23.06 12.18 -5.76
C GLU A 142 23.80 11.33 -6.82
N ALA A 143 25.05 11.61 -7.07
CA ALA A 143 25.86 10.89 -8.06
C ALA A 143 26.07 9.43 -7.62
N GLY A 144 26.39 9.22 -6.34
CA GLY A 144 26.53 7.90 -5.73
C GLY A 144 25.21 7.11 -5.76
N GLN A 145 24.09 7.75 -5.45
CA GLN A 145 22.77 7.13 -5.54
C GLN A 145 22.45 6.67 -6.97
N VAL A 146 22.65 7.53 -7.97
CA VAL A 146 22.43 7.20 -9.38
C VAL A 146 23.34 6.05 -9.83
N GLN A 147 24.60 6.07 -9.43
CA GLN A 147 25.56 5.02 -9.79
C GLN A 147 25.18 3.67 -9.16
N LEU A 148 24.89 3.65 -7.86
CA LEU A 148 24.58 2.43 -7.13
C LEU A 148 23.29 1.78 -7.66
N ILE A 149 22.20 2.55 -7.72
CA ILE A 149 20.90 2.08 -8.21
C ILE A 149 21.00 1.70 -9.70
N GLY A 150 21.65 2.52 -10.52
CA GLY A 150 21.81 2.24 -11.94
C GLY A 150 22.59 0.95 -12.21
N THR A 151 23.63 0.67 -11.42
CA THR A 151 24.39 -0.59 -11.51
C THR A 151 23.50 -1.78 -11.14
N CYS A 152 22.74 -1.65 -10.05
CA CYS A 152 21.82 -2.69 -9.64
C CYS A 152 20.74 -2.96 -10.70
N MET A 153 20.05 -1.93 -11.22
CA MET A 153 19.01 -2.12 -12.24
C MET A 153 19.55 -2.86 -13.47
N LYS A 154 20.77 -2.55 -13.90
CA LYS A 154 21.42 -3.28 -15.00
C LYS A 154 21.70 -4.74 -14.66
N SER A 155 22.13 -5.03 -13.41
CA SER A 155 22.42 -6.39 -12.97
C SER A 155 21.19 -7.30 -12.90
N LEU A 156 20.00 -6.74 -12.63
CA LEU A 156 18.76 -7.49 -12.65
C LEU A 156 18.42 -8.07 -14.03
N ASN A 157 18.89 -7.44 -15.11
CA ASN A 157 18.72 -7.90 -16.49
C ASN A 157 17.28 -8.35 -16.80
N LYS A 158 16.29 -7.52 -16.47
CA LYS A 158 14.88 -7.80 -16.67
C LYS A 158 14.25 -6.87 -17.71
N PRO A 159 13.25 -7.34 -18.45
CA PRO A 159 12.50 -6.52 -19.40
C PRO A 159 11.49 -5.62 -18.67
N PHE A 160 11.97 -4.56 -18.02
CA PHE A 160 11.20 -3.67 -17.13
C PHE A 160 9.94 -3.09 -17.77
N ARG A 161 9.90 -2.93 -19.11
CA ARG A 161 8.73 -2.42 -19.85
C ARG A 161 7.44 -3.22 -19.63
N PHE A 162 7.54 -4.47 -19.18
CA PHE A 162 6.36 -5.30 -18.89
C PHE A 162 5.85 -5.20 -17.44
N TYR A 163 6.57 -4.46 -16.60
CA TYR A 163 6.23 -4.26 -15.20
C TYR A 163 5.54 -2.90 -15.02
N ASN A 164 4.24 -2.85 -15.31
CA ASN A 164 3.41 -1.64 -15.27
C ASN A 164 2.03 -1.94 -14.69
N THR A 165 1.26 -0.88 -14.39
CA THR A 165 -0.04 -0.98 -13.74
C THR A 165 -1.06 -1.76 -14.59
N GLU A 166 -1.08 -1.59 -15.91
CA GLU A 166 -2.01 -2.29 -16.78
C GLU A 166 -1.76 -3.80 -16.81
N ASN A 167 -0.51 -4.22 -16.97
CA ASN A 167 -0.16 -5.64 -16.93
C ASN A 167 -0.44 -6.26 -15.58
N SER A 168 -0.19 -5.54 -14.47
CA SER A 168 -0.58 -5.98 -13.13
C SER A 168 -2.10 -6.15 -12.98
N ALA A 169 -2.89 -5.26 -13.59
CA ALA A 169 -4.34 -5.41 -13.59
C ALA A 169 -4.81 -6.63 -14.41
N ARG A 170 -4.15 -6.94 -15.54
CA ARG A 170 -4.42 -8.16 -16.32
C ARG A 170 -4.06 -9.43 -15.54
N ASP A 171 -3.00 -9.38 -14.74
CA ASP A 171 -2.62 -10.46 -13.83
C ASP A 171 -3.74 -10.78 -12.84
N LEU A 172 -4.33 -9.75 -12.21
CA LEU A 172 -5.44 -9.94 -11.26
C LEU A 172 -6.63 -10.70 -11.89
N GLU A 173 -6.90 -10.43 -13.16
CA GLU A 173 -7.97 -11.14 -13.88
C GLU A 173 -7.64 -12.63 -14.08
N LEU A 174 -6.38 -12.97 -14.35
CA LEU A 174 -5.95 -14.37 -14.43
C LEU A 174 -5.99 -15.04 -13.06
N VAL A 175 -5.58 -14.37 -12.00
CA VAL A 175 -5.70 -14.86 -10.61
C VAL A 175 -7.18 -15.13 -10.27
N ARG A 176 -8.09 -14.17 -10.55
CA ARG A 176 -9.52 -14.36 -10.32
C ARG A 176 -10.07 -15.61 -11.01
N LYS A 177 -9.72 -15.80 -12.29
CA LYS A 177 -10.13 -16.96 -13.09
C LYS A 177 -9.54 -18.27 -12.57
N ALA A 178 -8.24 -18.27 -12.22
CA ALA A 178 -7.56 -19.45 -11.69
C ALA A 178 -8.16 -19.91 -10.34
N LEU A 179 -8.64 -18.95 -9.52
CA LEU A 179 -9.31 -19.23 -8.26
C LEU A 179 -10.82 -19.54 -8.42
N GLY A 180 -11.39 -19.40 -9.62
CA GLY A 180 -12.79 -19.73 -9.93
C GLY A 180 -13.82 -18.72 -9.42
N TYR A 181 -13.41 -17.50 -9.04
CA TYR A 181 -14.34 -16.48 -8.56
C TYR A 181 -15.04 -15.76 -9.73
N ALA A 182 -16.38 -15.64 -9.65
CA ALA A 182 -17.16 -14.90 -10.65
C ALA A 182 -16.91 -13.39 -10.54
N GLN A 183 -16.93 -12.86 -9.34
CA GLN A 183 -16.63 -11.46 -9.01
C GLN A 183 -15.78 -11.39 -7.75
N VAL A 184 -15.05 -10.27 -7.59
CA VAL A 184 -14.24 -9.99 -6.41
C VAL A 184 -14.58 -8.62 -5.85
N ASN A 185 -14.35 -8.43 -4.55
CA ASN A 185 -14.21 -7.12 -3.95
C ASN A 185 -12.73 -6.77 -3.93
N LEU A 186 -12.40 -5.49 -4.05
CA LEU A 186 -11.03 -5.01 -3.98
C LEU A 186 -10.82 -4.23 -2.69
N TRP A 187 -9.69 -4.45 -2.05
CA TRP A 187 -9.10 -3.49 -1.12
C TRP A 187 -7.75 -3.07 -1.71
N GLY A 188 -7.59 -1.78 -1.95
CA GLY A 188 -6.32 -1.20 -2.37
C GLY A 188 -5.81 -0.23 -1.32
N GLY A 189 -4.51 -0.32 -0.97
CA GLY A 189 -3.83 0.66 -0.13
C GLY A 189 -2.80 1.46 -0.93
N SER A 190 -2.78 2.81 -0.80
CA SER A 190 -1.78 3.65 -1.47
C SER A 190 -1.77 3.43 -3.00
N TYR A 191 -0.62 3.13 -3.64
CA TYR A 191 -0.56 2.73 -5.06
C TYR A 191 -1.52 1.58 -5.40
N GLY A 192 -1.79 0.65 -4.47
CA GLY A 192 -2.78 -0.40 -4.69
C GLY A 192 -4.18 0.12 -5.03
N THR A 193 -4.50 1.35 -4.65
CA THR A 193 -5.75 2.01 -5.05
C THR A 193 -5.73 2.41 -6.53
N ARG A 194 -4.56 2.78 -7.09
CA ARG A 194 -4.40 3.02 -8.55
C ARG A 194 -4.57 1.71 -9.33
N LEU A 195 -3.97 0.63 -8.83
CA LEU A 195 -4.12 -0.71 -9.43
C LEU A 195 -5.58 -1.18 -9.38
N ALA A 196 -6.28 -0.99 -8.25
CA ALA A 196 -7.71 -1.31 -8.12
C ALA A 196 -8.56 -0.54 -9.15
N GLN A 197 -8.30 0.75 -9.31
CA GLN A 197 -8.98 1.59 -10.31
C GLN A 197 -8.69 1.12 -11.74
N ALA A 198 -7.45 0.75 -12.06
CA ALA A 198 -7.07 0.21 -13.37
C ALA A 198 -7.78 -1.11 -13.66
N TYR A 199 -7.81 -2.02 -12.68
CA TYR A 199 -8.51 -3.30 -12.82
C TYR A 199 -10.02 -3.12 -13.02
N ALA A 200 -10.65 -2.23 -12.25
CA ALA A 200 -12.08 -1.97 -12.36
C ALA A 200 -12.48 -1.35 -13.73
N ARG A 201 -11.59 -0.57 -14.35
CA ARG A 201 -11.81 -0.04 -15.72
C ARG A 201 -11.65 -1.11 -16.78
N LEU A 202 -10.62 -1.97 -16.65
CA LEU A 202 -10.35 -3.03 -17.64
C LEU A 202 -11.35 -4.18 -17.54
N PHE A 203 -11.81 -4.51 -16.35
CA PHE A 203 -12.68 -5.66 -16.09
C PHE A 203 -13.89 -5.30 -15.21
N PRO A 204 -14.75 -4.36 -15.65
CA PRO A 204 -15.84 -3.84 -14.81
C PRO A 204 -16.82 -4.92 -14.33
N ALA A 205 -17.06 -5.97 -15.13
CA ALA A 205 -17.94 -7.07 -14.75
C ALA A 205 -17.35 -7.98 -13.64
N ALA A 206 -16.03 -7.95 -13.43
CA ALA A 206 -15.34 -8.75 -12.44
C ALA A 206 -15.31 -8.10 -11.04
N VAL A 207 -15.56 -6.79 -10.94
CA VAL A 207 -15.47 -6.05 -9.69
C VAL A 207 -16.86 -5.78 -9.12
N ARG A 208 -17.11 -6.28 -7.91
CA ARG A 208 -18.37 -6.08 -7.19
C ARG A 208 -18.37 -4.78 -6.38
N ALA A 209 -17.30 -4.50 -5.66
CA ALA A 209 -17.12 -3.29 -4.87
C ALA A 209 -15.63 -3.02 -4.59
N MET A 210 -15.28 -1.78 -4.27
CA MET A 210 -13.89 -1.38 -3.96
C MET A 210 -13.81 -0.61 -2.65
N VAL A 211 -12.80 -0.93 -1.83
CA VAL A 211 -12.32 -0.09 -0.73
C VAL A 211 -10.96 0.47 -1.14
N LEU A 212 -10.84 1.78 -1.16
CA LEU A 212 -9.63 2.50 -1.56
C LEU A 212 -9.14 3.30 -0.35
N ASP A 213 -8.01 2.89 0.22
CA ASP A 213 -7.46 3.46 1.44
C ASP A 213 -6.14 4.18 1.16
N GLY A 214 -6.07 5.48 1.46
CA GLY A 214 -4.94 6.31 1.04
C GLY A 214 -4.87 6.43 -0.49
N VAL A 215 -5.81 7.14 -1.07
CA VAL A 215 -6.14 7.06 -2.50
C VAL A 215 -5.12 7.74 -3.39
N ALA A 216 -4.42 6.98 -4.22
CA ALA A 216 -3.62 7.50 -5.34
C ALA A 216 -4.53 7.85 -6.52
N ALA A 217 -4.72 9.15 -6.75
CA ALA A 217 -5.56 9.65 -7.83
C ALA A 217 -4.95 9.41 -9.21
N PRO A 218 -5.76 9.33 -10.28
CA PRO A 218 -5.25 9.16 -11.64
C PRO A 218 -4.34 10.31 -12.10
N ASP A 219 -4.62 11.53 -11.64
CA ASP A 219 -3.85 12.75 -11.94
C ASP A 219 -2.64 12.94 -11.04
N GLN A 220 -2.49 12.17 -9.96
CA GLN A 220 -1.32 12.22 -9.09
C GLN A 220 -0.07 11.71 -9.83
N VAL A 221 1.03 12.42 -9.70
CA VAL A 221 2.37 12.01 -10.12
C VAL A 221 3.14 11.55 -8.90
N ILE A 222 3.50 10.26 -8.85
CA ILE A 222 4.31 9.71 -7.76
C ILE A 222 5.68 10.39 -7.79
N PHE A 223 6.21 10.72 -6.61
CA PHE A 223 7.38 11.56 -6.31
C PHE A 223 7.15 13.08 -6.36
N ALA A 224 6.04 13.58 -6.92
CA ALA A 224 5.62 14.98 -6.78
C ALA A 224 4.61 15.12 -5.64
N TRP A 225 5.02 14.77 -4.44
CA TRP A 225 4.22 14.77 -3.21
C TRP A 225 4.76 15.70 -2.10
N GLY A 226 5.79 16.49 -2.41
CA GLY A 226 6.44 17.33 -1.40
C GLY A 226 5.50 18.34 -0.78
N ARG A 227 4.56 18.91 -1.54
CA ARG A 227 3.52 19.79 -0.99
C ARG A 227 2.59 19.07 -0.01
N ASP A 228 2.22 17.84 -0.31
CA ASP A 228 1.38 17.03 0.56
C ASP A 228 2.14 16.69 1.86
N ALA A 229 3.43 16.36 1.74
CA ALA A 229 4.31 16.15 2.89
C ALA A 229 4.51 17.41 3.75
N GLN A 230 4.66 18.59 3.10
CA GLN A 230 4.76 19.86 3.81
C GLN A 230 3.47 20.19 4.56
N ALA A 231 2.32 19.99 3.91
CA ALA A 231 1.02 20.23 4.54
C ALA A 231 0.81 19.31 5.78
N SER A 232 1.24 18.06 5.72
CA SER A 232 1.22 17.12 6.85
C SER A 232 2.15 17.57 7.98
N LEU A 233 3.36 18.05 7.65
CA LEU A 233 4.30 18.62 8.64
C LEU A 233 3.72 19.86 9.32
N ASP A 234 3.17 20.78 8.53
CA ASP A 234 2.56 22.02 9.02
C ASP A 234 1.36 21.73 9.92
N ALA A 235 0.52 20.75 9.53
CA ALA A 235 -0.61 20.30 10.35
C ALA A 235 -0.14 19.70 11.69
N THR A 236 0.94 18.90 11.68
CA THR A 236 1.55 18.34 12.90
C THR A 236 2.06 19.45 13.82
N PHE A 237 2.74 20.46 13.26
CA PHE A 237 3.22 21.61 14.03
C PHE A 237 2.07 22.48 14.56
N GLY A 238 1.02 22.69 13.75
CA GLY A 238 -0.19 23.39 14.16
C GLY A 238 -0.92 22.68 15.31
N GLN A 239 -1.02 21.34 15.23
CA GLN A 239 -1.60 20.53 16.32
C GLN A 239 -0.75 20.63 17.61
N CYS A 240 0.59 20.63 17.51
CA CYS A 240 1.47 20.84 18.67
C CYS A 240 1.28 22.24 19.27
N ALA A 241 1.19 23.26 18.44
CA ALA A 241 0.97 24.64 18.92
C ALA A 241 -0.39 24.81 19.63
N ALA A 242 -1.41 24.06 19.21
CA ALA A 242 -2.74 24.07 19.82
C ALA A 242 -2.83 23.20 21.10
N ASP A 243 -1.90 22.27 21.31
CA ASP A 243 -1.86 21.39 22.48
C ASP A 243 -1.09 22.09 23.63
N PRO A 244 -1.69 22.32 24.81
CA PRO A 244 -1.03 23.04 25.90
C PRO A 244 0.26 22.39 26.41
N GLY A 245 0.32 21.04 26.40
CA GLY A 245 1.53 20.30 26.82
C GLY A 245 2.66 20.46 25.80
N CYS A 246 2.34 20.24 24.51
CA CYS A 246 3.29 20.34 23.42
C CYS A 246 3.81 21.75 23.21
N SER A 247 2.92 22.75 23.16
CA SER A 247 3.32 24.17 22.98
C SER A 247 4.20 24.71 24.11
N LYS A 248 3.95 24.25 25.34
CA LYS A 248 4.81 24.57 26.48
C LYS A 248 6.18 23.90 26.40
N ALA A 249 6.22 22.62 25.99
CA ALA A 249 7.47 21.86 25.89
C ALA A 249 8.32 22.32 24.69
N TYR A 250 7.69 22.67 23.56
CA TYR A 250 8.35 22.97 22.28
C TYR A 250 7.85 24.28 21.66
N PRO A 251 8.08 25.44 22.32
CA PRO A 251 7.51 26.73 21.89
C PRO A 251 8.07 27.26 20.57
N ASN A 252 9.20 26.75 20.12
CA ASN A 252 9.93 27.21 18.93
C ASN A 252 10.07 26.15 17.82
N LEU A 253 9.22 25.17 17.79
CA LEU A 253 9.35 23.96 16.96
C LEU A 253 9.67 24.25 15.49
N ALA A 254 8.89 25.11 14.82
CA ALA A 254 9.10 25.42 13.41
C ALA A 254 10.48 26.11 13.15
N ARG A 255 10.92 26.99 14.07
CA ARG A 255 12.24 27.61 13.97
C ARG A 255 13.38 26.63 14.20
N GLN A 256 13.21 25.72 15.16
CA GLN A 256 14.19 24.64 15.42
C GLN A 256 14.32 23.72 14.21
N PHE A 257 13.19 23.34 13.61
CA PHE A 257 13.20 22.50 12.39
C PHE A 257 13.93 23.20 11.24
N ALA A 258 13.63 24.47 10.97
CA ALA A 258 14.30 25.24 9.92
C ALA A 258 15.83 25.36 10.16
N ALA A 259 16.24 25.59 11.42
CA ALA A 259 17.66 25.62 11.78
C ALA A 259 18.36 24.27 11.59
N LEU A 260 17.72 23.16 11.99
CA LEU A 260 18.24 21.81 11.75
C LEU A 260 18.39 21.53 10.27
N LEU A 261 17.36 21.85 9.46
CA LEU A 261 17.39 21.65 8.02
C LEU A 261 18.54 22.41 7.35
N ALA A 262 18.78 23.66 7.76
CA ALA A 262 19.91 24.45 7.26
C ALA A 262 21.27 23.81 7.62
N ARG A 263 21.44 23.35 8.85
CA ARG A 263 22.67 22.68 9.32
C ARG A 263 22.92 21.35 8.60
N VAL A 264 21.86 20.56 8.39
CA VAL A 264 21.96 19.29 7.66
C VAL A 264 22.35 19.55 6.21
N ASN A 265 21.71 20.51 5.55
CA ASN A 265 22.05 20.90 4.17
C ASN A 265 23.47 21.46 4.04
N GLY A 266 24.00 22.10 5.07
CA GLY A 266 25.39 22.55 5.15
C GLY A 266 26.40 21.42 5.40
N GLY A 267 25.95 20.19 5.63
CA GLY A 267 26.82 19.04 5.93
C GLY A 267 27.49 19.11 7.31
N GLU A 268 26.93 19.88 8.24
CA GLU A 268 27.54 20.18 9.55
C GLU A 268 27.32 19.08 10.59
N ILE A 269 26.37 18.16 10.36
CA ILE A 269 25.94 17.19 11.37
C ILE A 269 26.77 15.91 11.30
N GLY A 270 27.70 15.77 12.25
CA GLY A 270 28.39 14.52 12.54
C GLY A 270 27.66 13.74 13.62
N LEU A 271 27.43 12.45 13.40
CA LEU A 271 26.80 11.53 14.34
C LEU A 271 27.81 10.52 14.86
N ASP A 272 27.80 10.29 16.18
CA ASP A 272 28.56 9.23 16.86
C ASP A 272 27.61 8.54 17.85
N PHE A 273 27.21 7.33 17.54
CA PHE A 273 26.17 6.62 18.29
C PHE A 273 26.37 5.10 18.24
N TYR A 274 25.68 4.38 19.12
CA TYR A 274 25.57 2.94 19.04
C TYR A 274 24.32 2.55 18.25
N HIS A 275 24.50 1.70 17.25
CA HIS A 275 23.39 1.20 16.42
C HIS A 275 22.34 0.53 17.34
N PRO A 276 21.07 0.93 17.28
CA PRO A 276 20.06 0.55 18.29
C PRO A 276 19.81 -0.96 18.39
N ARG A 277 20.09 -1.74 17.32
CA ARG A 277 19.89 -3.21 17.32
C ARG A 277 21.18 -4.02 17.49
N THR A 278 22.29 -3.54 16.93
CA THR A 278 23.53 -4.32 16.92
C THR A 278 24.53 -3.89 17.97
N ALA A 279 24.29 -2.78 18.66
CA ALA A 279 25.19 -2.14 19.61
C ALA A 279 26.60 -1.80 19.03
N ARG A 280 26.77 -1.81 17.71
CA ARG A 280 28.01 -1.36 17.05
C ARG A 280 28.08 0.14 17.09
N ARG A 281 29.25 0.68 17.43
CA ARG A 281 29.49 2.13 17.33
C ARG A 281 29.55 2.54 15.86
N ILE A 282 28.80 3.58 15.50
CA ILE A 282 28.75 4.14 14.15
C ILE A 282 29.13 5.62 14.23
N GLN A 283 30.02 6.02 13.35
CA GLN A 283 30.36 7.42 13.09
C GLN A 283 30.03 7.74 11.64
N MET A 284 29.17 8.71 11.41
CA MET A 284 28.77 9.11 10.07
C MET A 284 28.43 10.61 10.01
N ARG A 285 28.42 11.19 8.82
CA ARG A 285 27.75 12.45 8.55
C ARG A 285 26.31 12.17 8.16
N LEU A 286 25.38 12.95 8.75
CA LEU A 286 23.98 12.84 8.39
C LEU A 286 23.74 13.47 7.02
N ALA A 287 23.47 12.65 6.01
CA ALA A 287 23.14 13.13 4.67
C ALA A 287 21.77 13.84 4.67
N PRO A 288 21.60 14.93 3.91
CA PRO A 288 20.31 15.60 3.77
C PRO A 288 19.19 14.66 3.36
N ALA A 289 19.43 13.77 2.38
CA ALA A 289 18.46 12.79 1.93
C ALA A 289 17.93 11.91 3.07
N ARG A 290 18.81 11.38 3.91
CA ARG A 290 18.42 10.54 5.05
C ARG A 290 17.63 11.32 6.11
N PHE A 291 17.99 12.56 6.40
CA PHE A 291 17.22 13.40 7.32
C PHE A 291 15.80 13.65 6.80
N LEU A 292 15.69 14.10 5.55
CA LEU A 292 14.42 14.42 4.91
C LEU A 292 13.51 13.18 4.80
N GLN A 293 14.08 12.05 4.38
CA GLN A 293 13.35 10.78 4.29
C GLN A 293 12.87 10.30 5.65
N THR A 294 13.68 10.44 6.70
CA THR A 294 13.27 10.09 8.07
C THR A 294 12.07 10.93 8.50
N VAL A 295 12.13 12.26 8.34
CA VAL A 295 11.01 13.14 8.68
C VAL A 295 9.75 12.76 7.89
N ARG A 296 9.87 12.57 6.57
CA ARG A 296 8.74 12.17 5.73
C ARG A 296 8.12 10.83 6.17
N THR A 297 8.95 9.84 6.46
CA THR A 297 8.46 8.52 6.87
C THR A 297 7.76 8.55 8.23
N VAL A 298 8.24 9.39 9.15
CA VAL A 298 7.58 9.61 10.45
C VAL A 298 6.15 10.14 10.26
N LEU A 299 5.91 11.00 9.27
CA LEU A 299 4.60 11.58 8.99
C LEU A 299 3.56 10.56 8.46
N TYR A 300 3.97 9.38 7.96
CA TYR A 300 3.03 8.35 7.49
C TYR A 300 2.08 7.86 8.60
N SER A 301 2.54 7.83 9.83
CA SER A 301 1.74 7.44 10.99
C SER A 301 1.50 8.64 11.89
N ALA A 302 0.25 8.95 12.20
CA ALA A 302 -0.10 10.01 13.14
C ALA A 302 0.56 9.80 14.52
N ASP A 303 0.68 8.55 14.97
CA ASP A 303 1.34 8.21 16.24
C ASP A 303 2.84 8.49 16.21
N ASN A 304 3.50 8.21 15.09
CA ASN A 304 4.91 8.56 14.92
C ASN A 304 5.09 10.07 14.77
N ALA A 305 4.20 10.75 14.04
CA ALA A 305 4.22 12.20 13.88
C ALA A 305 4.13 12.94 15.22
N ASN A 306 3.41 12.39 16.21
CA ASN A 306 3.34 12.94 17.58
C ASN A 306 4.69 12.91 18.31
N ARG A 307 5.69 12.17 17.84
CA ARG A 307 7.08 12.17 18.37
C ARG A 307 7.94 13.26 17.76
N LEU A 308 7.54 13.80 16.60
CA LEU A 308 8.37 14.71 15.81
C LEU A 308 8.83 15.96 16.59
N PRO A 309 7.97 16.62 17.41
CA PRO A 309 8.39 17.74 18.26
C PRO A 309 9.56 17.39 19.19
N PHE A 310 9.50 16.23 19.86
CA PHE A 310 10.55 15.75 20.74
C PHE A 310 11.84 15.42 19.97
N LEU A 311 11.73 14.79 18.79
CA LEU A 311 12.90 14.46 17.96
C LEU A 311 13.63 15.71 17.48
N ILE A 312 12.89 16.73 17.05
CA ILE A 312 13.42 18.02 16.58
C ILE A 312 14.09 18.76 17.72
N ASP A 313 13.42 18.93 18.86
CA ASP A 313 13.95 19.64 20.02
C ASP A 313 15.21 18.96 20.59
N SER A 314 15.21 17.64 20.67
CA SER A 314 16.37 16.86 21.12
C SER A 314 17.58 17.04 20.18
N ALA A 315 17.36 16.96 18.88
CA ALA A 315 18.39 17.14 17.86
C ALA A 315 18.95 18.58 17.84
N ASP A 316 18.08 19.59 17.99
CA ASP A 316 18.47 21.00 18.08
C ASP A 316 19.37 21.26 19.28
N LYS A 317 19.11 20.59 20.41
CA LYS A 317 19.95 20.61 21.62
C LYS A 317 21.21 19.75 21.53
N GLY A 318 21.47 19.11 20.37
CA GLY A 318 22.66 18.28 20.13
C GLY A 318 22.48 16.80 20.51
N ASN A 319 21.34 16.39 21.09
CA ASN A 319 21.05 14.99 21.37
C ASN A 319 20.33 14.33 20.18
N TRP A 320 21.10 13.72 19.30
CA TRP A 320 20.61 13.03 18.10
C TRP A 320 20.11 11.59 18.35
N ASN A 321 20.33 11.01 19.54
CA ASN A 321 19.99 9.61 19.81
C ASN A 321 18.51 9.27 19.54
N PRO A 322 17.51 10.10 19.95
CA PRO A 322 16.11 9.81 19.63
C PRO A 322 15.83 9.84 18.13
N PHE A 323 16.41 10.79 17.40
CA PHE A 323 16.26 10.89 15.94
C PHE A 323 16.88 9.67 15.24
N VAL A 324 18.08 9.27 15.64
CA VAL A 324 18.79 8.08 15.13
C VAL A 324 17.97 6.82 15.41
N ALA A 325 17.44 6.66 16.61
CA ALA A 325 16.58 5.51 16.92
C ALA A 325 15.35 5.45 16.02
N GLN A 326 14.71 6.60 15.78
CA GLN A 326 13.58 6.69 14.85
C GLN A 326 14.00 6.42 13.40
N MET A 327 15.12 6.97 12.94
CA MET A 327 15.69 6.74 11.61
C MET A 327 15.87 5.24 11.34
N TYR A 328 16.48 4.50 12.27
CA TYR A 328 16.65 3.05 12.11
C TYR A 328 15.33 2.28 12.28
N SER A 329 14.42 2.70 13.14
CA SER A 329 13.10 2.09 13.27
C SER A 329 12.27 2.23 11.98
N THR A 330 12.37 3.35 11.29
CA THR A 330 11.66 3.57 10.02
C THR A 330 12.34 2.90 8.84
N SER A 331 13.68 2.81 8.83
CA SER A 331 14.42 2.11 7.78
C SER A 331 14.27 0.58 7.87
N ASP A 332 13.94 0.05 9.04
CA ASP A 332 13.71 -1.38 9.24
C ASP A 332 12.42 -1.88 8.57
N PHE A 333 11.42 -1.02 8.42
CA PHE A 333 10.31 -1.29 7.50
C PHE A 333 10.79 -1.42 6.05
N SER A 334 11.99 -0.92 5.71
CA SER A 334 12.60 -1.02 4.38
C SER A 334 13.59 -2.18 4.22
N LEU A 335 13.87 -2.99 5.26
CA LEU A 335 14.67 -4.23 5.09
C LEU A 335 13.94 -5.28 4.26
N GLU A 336 12.60 -5.21 4.27
CA GLU A 336 11.68 -5.89 3.36
C GLU A 336 10.89 -4.84 2.56
N GLY A 337 11.52 -3.70 2.25
CA GLY A 337 10.89 -2.56 1.59
C GLY A 337 10.34 -2.90 0.19
N PRO A 338 9.58 -1.98 -0.39
CA PRO A 338 9.05 -2.16 -1.74
C PRO A 338 10.16 -2.52 -2.74
N ALA A 339 9.87 -3.42 -3.68
CA ALA A 339 10.79 -3.81 -4.73
C ALA A 339 11.17 -2.58 -5.58
N LEU A 340 12.39 -2.09 -5.40
CA LEU A 340 12.87 -0.86 -6.05
C LEU A 340 12.77 -0.95 -7.58
N GLY A 341 13.08 -2.12 -8.17
CA GLY A 341 13.00 -2.32 -9.61
C GLY A 341 11.57 -2.21 -10.14
N LEU A 342 10.56 -2.73 -9.43
CA LEU A 342 9.17 -2.54 -9.83
C LEU A 342 8.74 -1.07 -9.63
N MET A 343 9.12 -0.45 -8.51
CA MET A 343 8.82 0.95 -8.26
C MET A 343 9.32 1.84 -9.39
N LEU A 344 10.59 1.67 -9.80
CA LEU A 344 11.15 2.41 -10.91
C LEU A 344 10.50 2.05 -12.25
N ALA A 345 10.22 0.76 -12.53
CA ALA A 345 9.57 0.37 -13.78
C ALA A 345 8.22 1.05 -13.96
N VAL A 346 7.36 1.01 -12.94
CA VAL A 346 6.04 1.64 -12.97
C VAL A 346 6.17 3.16 -13.08
N THR A 347 6.92 3.79 -12.18
CA THR A 347 6.96 5.26 -12.11
C THR A 347 7.68 5.89 -13.28
N CYS A 348 8.74 5.28 -13.79
CA CYS A 348 9.45 5.76 -15.00
C CYS A 348 8.57 5.68 -16.25
N ALA A 349 7.68 4.68 -16.32
CA ALA A 349 6.74 4.55 -17.43
C ALA A 349 5.54 5.51 -17.30
N GLU A 350 4.97 5.65 -16.11
CA GLU A 350 3.64 6.22 -15.90
C GLU A 350 3.64 7.62 -15.28
N ASP A 351 4.64 7.96 -14.45
CA ASP A 351 4.65 9.19 -13.64
C ASP A 351 5.72 10.18 -14.12
N ILE A 352 6.96 9.74 -14.26
CA ILE A 352 8.09 10.61 -14.60
C ILE A 352 7.90 11.37 -15.92
N PRO A 353 7.32 10.79 -16.99
CA PRO A 353 7.03 11.54 -18.21
C PRO A 353 6.04 12.70 -18.04
N ARG A 354 5.30 12.73 -16.94
CA ARG A 354 4.31 13.75 -16.60
C ARG A 354 4.87 14.89 -15.74
N ILE A 355 6.11 14.77 -15.26
CA ILE A 355 6.77 15.82 -14.45
C ILE A 355 7.08 17.02 -15.34
N THR A 356 6.55 18.17 -14.98
CA THR A 356 6.79 19.44 -15.67
C THR A 356 7.82 20.31 -14.92
N PRO A 357 8.51 21.24 -15.60
CA PRO A 357 9.38 22.20 -14.92
C PRO A 357 8.67 23.03 -13.85
N ALA A 358 7.38 23.31 -14.03
CA ALA A 358 6.56 24.01 -13.05
C ALA A 358 6.38 23.18 -11.77
N MET A 359 6.15 21.86 -11.89
CA MET A 359 6.07 20.95 -10.75
C MET A 359 7.40 20.90 -10.00
N VAL A 360 8.52 20.77 -10.70
CA VAL A 360 9.84 20.77 -10.06
C VAL A 360 10.06 22.05 -9.28
N ALA A 361 9.80 23.21 -9.88
CA ALA A 361 9.97 24.50 -9.24
C ALA A 361 9.03 24.71 -8.03
N ASP A 362 7.83 24.10 -8.06
CA ASP A 362 6.89 24.15 -6.95
C ASP A 362 7.37 23.25 -5.78
N GLU A 363 7.81 22.03 -6.07
CA GLU A 363 8.39 21.12 -5.10
C GLU A 363 9.64 21.70 -4.40
N GLU A 364 10.49 22.42 -5.16
CA GLU A 364 11.68 23.08 -4.62
C GLU A 364 11.35 24.22 -3.63
N ARG A 365 10.33 25.01 -3.93
CA ARG A 365 9.99 26.20 -3.15
C ARG A 365 9.07 25.93 -1.99
N ASN A 366 8.15 24.98 -2.13
CA ASN A 366 6.99 24.80 -1.26
C ASN A 366 7.01 23.51 -0.46
N SER A 367 8.20 22.87 -0.35
CA SER A 367 8.36 21.64 0.39
C SER A 367 9.70 21.58 1.13
N PHE A 368 9.68 21.04 2.35
CA PHE A 368 10.93 20.76 3.08
C PHE A 368 11.81 19.72 2.35
N LEU A 369 11.23 18.91 1.45
CA LEU A 369 11.94 17.94 0.60
C LEU A 369 12.74 18.62 -0.51
N ALA A 370 12.52 19.90 -0.77
CA ALA A 370 13.25 20.73 -1.74
C ALA A 370 13.37 20.11 -3.14
N GLY A 371 12.34 19.39 -3.57
CA GLY A 371 12.28 18.75 -4.89
C GLY A 371 13.30 17.61 -5.10
N GLN A 372 13.84 17.04 -4.03
CA GLN A 372 14.89 16.02 -4.11
C GLN A 372 14.48 14.84 -5.02
N GLU A 373 13.29 14.28 -4.80
CA GLU A 373 12.83 13.08 -5.52
C GLU A 373 12.49 13.39 -6.99
N VAL A 374 11.79 14.49 -7.28
CA VAL A 374 11.46 14.89 -8.66
C VAL A 374 12.69 15.25 -9.50
N LYS A 375 13.85 15.50 -8.89
CA LYS A 375 15.14 15.71 -9.56
C LYS A 375 15.95 14.42 -9.72
N LEU A 376 15.93 13.56 -8.69
CA LEU A 376 16.70 12.32 -8.66
C LEU A 376 16.09 11.24 -9.55
N VAL A 377 14.77 10.97 -9.39
CA VAL A 377 14.13 9.80 -10.04
C VAL A 377 14.20 9.86 -11.57
N PRO A 378 14.06 10.99 -12.27
CA PRO A 378 14.29 11.06 -13.71
C PRO A 378 15.69 10.65 -14.14
N LYS A 379 16.71 10.81 -13.28
CA LYS A 379 18.09 10.37 -13.57
C LYS A 379 18.20 8.85 -13.41
N LEU A 380 17.53 8.27 -12.40
CA LEU A 380 17.45 6.82 -12.20
C LEU A 380 16.74 6.13 -13.36
N CYS A 381 15.68 6.73 -13.91
CA CYS A 381 14.94 6.19 -15.04
C CYS A 381 15.79 5.99 -16.31
N ARG A 382 16.90 6.71 -16.43
CA ARG A 382 17.85 6.49 -17.54
C ARG A 382 18.61 5.15 -17.45
N SER A 383 18.55 4.50 -16.30
CA SER A 383 19.22 3.22 -16.05
C SER A 383 18.40 2.01 -16.50
N ILE A 384 17.12 2.21 -16.82
CA ILE A 384 16.18 1.16 -17.22
C ILE A 384 15.53 1.54 -18.56
N ASP A 385 15.30 0.51 -19.39
CA ASP A 385 14.62 0.68 -20.67
C ASP A 385 13.12 0.47 -20.50
N VAL A 386 12.40 1.56 -20.21
CA VAL A 386 10.94 1.57 -20.14
C VAL A 386 10.37 2.68 -21.02
N PRO A 387 9.46 2.36 -21.97
CA PRO A 387 8.78 3.39 -22.75
C PRO A 387 7.81 4.16 -21.88
N ALA A 388 7.69 5.45 -22.13
CA ALA A 388 6.66 6.26 -21.50
C ALA A 388 5.26 5.77 -21.90
N ILE A 389 4.39 5.60 -20.93
CA ILE A 389 2.98 5.29 -21.15
C ILE A 389 2.22 6.63 -21.15
N PRO A 390 1.58 6.99 -22.28
CA PRO A 390 0.83 8.23 -22.37
C PRO A 390 -0.29 8.29 -21.30
N ALA A 391 -0.40 9.41 -20.62
CA ALA A 391 -1.55 9.65 -19.76
C ALA A 391 -2.83 9.66 -20.61
N SER A 392 -3.83 8.92 -20.19
CA SER A 392 -5.16 8.92 -20.78
C SER A 392 -6.18 9.44 -19.78
N GLU A 393 -7.24 10.07 -20.28
CA GLU A 393 -8.37 10.41 -19.42
C GLU A 393 -8.95 9.13 -18.81
N PRO A 394 -9.07 9.07 -17.48
CA PRO A 394 -9.56 7.88 -16.82
C PRO A 394 -11.07 7.72 -17.10
N GLY A 395 -11.44 6.56 -17.63
CA GLY A 395 -12.85 6.20 -17.81
C GLY A 395 -13.59 6.10 -16.47
N MET A 396 -14.93 6.24 -16.53
CA MET A 396 -15.81 6.12 -15.36
C MET A 396 -15.82 4.69 -14.81
N ILE A 397 -15.71 4.53 -13.50
CA ILE A 397 -15.84 3.26 -12.78
C ILE A 397 -17.27 3.15 -12.26
N ALA A 398 -17.96 2.07 -12.63
CA ALA A 398 -19.34 1.81 -12.25
C ALA A 398 -19.47 1.11 -10.89
N ALA A 399 -18.46 0.33 -10.48
CA ALA A 399 -18.49 -0.40 -9.20
C ALA A 399 -18.55 0.57 -8.01
N PRO A 400 -19.39 0.28 -6.98
CA PRO A 400 -19.43 1.07 -5.76
C PRO A 400 -18.04 1.15 -5.09
N ALA A 401 -17.66 2.33 -4.60
CA ALA A 401 -16.36 2.59 -4.01
C ALA A 401 -16.47 3.30 -2.66
N LEU A 402 -15.76 2.77 -1.66
CA LEU A 402 -15.50 3.42 -0.38
C LEU A 402 -14.08 4.00 -0.40
N LEU A 403 -13.96 5.32 -0.28
CA LEU A 403 -12.68 6.02 -0.24
C LEU A 403 -12.39 6.45 1.20
N LEU A 404 -11.24 6.04 1.70
CA LEU A 404 -10.78 6.38 3.05
C LEU A 404 -9.49 7.20 2.97
N SER A 405 -9.41 8.25 3.77
CA SER A 405 -8.24 9.12 3.84
C SER A 405 -7.97 9.57 5.27
N GLY A 406 -6.70 9.63 5.67
CA GLY A 406 -6.29 10.35 6.86
C GLY A 406 -6.06 11.82 6.53
N ALA A 407 -6.49 12.73 7.41
CA ALA A 407 -6.29 14.17 7.21
C ALA A 407 -4.81 14.59 7.29
N LEU A 408 -3.97 13.77 7.92
CA LEU A 408 -2.54 14.00 8.13
C LEU A 408 -1.67 13.19 7.15
N ASP A 409 -2.27 12.61 6.11
CA ASP A 409 -1.55 11.76 5.15
C ASP A 409 -0.55 12.60 4.31
N PRO A 410 0.77 12.30 4.35
CA PRO A 410 1.79 13.08 3.64
C PRO A 410 1.92 12.76 2.15
N VAL A 411 1.19 11.77 1.63
CA VAL A 411 1.37 11.27 0.24
C VAL A 411 0.06 11.14 -0.53
N THR A 412 -1.03 10.76 0.14
CA THR A 412 -2.35 10.58 -0.45
C THR A 412 -3.44 11.24 0.40
N PRO A 413 -3.32 12.57 0.66
CA PRO A 413 -4.29 13.30 1.48
C PRO A 413 -5.69 13.35 0.86
N PRO A 414 -6.71 13.82 1.60
CA PRO A 414 -8.13 13.75 1.19
C PRO A 414 -8.45 14.30 -0.21
N HIS A 415 -7.78 15.38 -0.64
CA HIS A 415 -8.01 15.97 -1.97
C HIS A 415 -7.64 15.02 -3.13
N ARG A 416 -6.73 14.04 -2.89
CA ARG A 416 -6.44 12.99 -3.89
C ARG A 416 -7.63 12.04 -4.05
N ALA A 417 -8.29 11.67 -2.93
CA ALA A 417 -9.51 10.88 -2.98
C ALA A 417 -10.66 11.64 -3.66
N GLU A 418 -10.79 12.95 -3.42
CA GLU A 418 -11.76 13.82 -4.12
C GLU A 418 -11.51 13.83 -5.63
N SER A 419 -10.24 13.90 -6.07
CA SER A 419 -9.90 13.80 -7.48
C SER A 419 -10.29 12.45 -8.07
N ALA A 420 -9.98 11.34 -7.40
CA ALA A 420 -10.33 10.00 -7.86
C ALA A 420 -11.86 9.79 -7.92
N ALA A 421 -12.61 10.31 -6.94
CA ALA A 421 -14.06 10.18 -6.84
C ALA A 421 -14.79 10.79 -8.05
N ARG A 422 -14.22 11.81 -8.72
CA ARG A 422 -14.81 12.38 -9.95
C ARG A 422 -14.94 11.38 -11.10
N HIS A 423 -14.20 10.27 -11.03
CA HIS A 423 -14.21 9.18 -12.01
C HIS A 423 -14.93 7.92 -11.50
N MET A 424 -15.80 8.03 -10.48
CA MET A 424 -16.55 6.93 -9.87
C MET A 424 -18.01 7.28 -9.80
N ALA A 425 -18.89 6.43 -10.35
CA ALA A 425 -20.33 6.67 -10.37
C ALA A 425 -20.97 6.61 -8.98
N HIS A 426 -20.42 5.77 -8.08
CA HIS A 426 -20.96 5.49 -6.75
C HIS A 426 -19.84 5.51 -5.70
N ALA A 427 -19.36 6.71 -5.36
CA ALA A 427 -18.30 6.92 -4.38
C ALA A 427 -18.86 7.40 -3.04
N GLN A 428 -18.37 6.82 -1.95
CA GLN A 428 -18.55 7.33 -0.58
C GLN A 428 -17.17 7.63 -0.01
N GLN A 429 -16.90 8.88 0.34
CA GLN A 429 -15.60 9.31 0.87
C GLN A 429 -15.72 9.69 2.34
N PHE A 430 -14.77 9.20 3.16
CA PHE A 430 -14.64 9.56 4.56
C PHE A 430 -13.19 9.92 4.90
N VAL A 431 -13.06 10.98 5.71
CA VAL A 431 -11.77 11.49 6.19
C VAL A 431 -11.67 11.26 7.70
N VAL A 432 -10.56 10.68 8.14
CA VAL A 432 -10.24 10.49 9.56
C VAL A 432 -9.30 11.61 10.00
N ALA A 433 -9.79 12.52 10.83
CA ALA A 433 -9.10 13.76 11.21
C ALA A 433 -7.72 13.53 11.87
N ASN A 434 -7.59 12.49 12.68
CA ASN A 434 -6.39 12.20 13.47
C ASN A 434 -5.60 10.99 12.93
N ALA A 435 -5.74 10.66 11.65
CA ALA A 435 -5.02 9.57 11.02
C ALA A 435 -4.06 10.06 9.92
N GLY A 436 -2.98 9.31 9.73
CA GLY A 436 -2.03 9.45 8.63
C GLY A 436 -2.39 8.53 7.46
N HIS A 437 -1.36 7.90 6.88
CA HIS A 437 -1.50 7.02 5.73
C HIS A 437 -2.07 5.67 6.13
N ILE A 438 -3.12 5.21 5.44
CA ILE A 438 -3.87 3.96 5.66
C ILE A 438 -4.66 3.96 6.97
N VAL A 439 -5.99 3.96 6.86
CA VAL A 439 -6.92 4.08 7.99
C VAL A 439 -7.78 2.84 8.26
N SER A 440 -7.68 1.81 7.42
CA SER A 440 -8.51 0.59 7.50
C SER A 440 -8.46 -0.16 8.84
N GLN A 441 -7.39 0.03 9.63
CA GLN A 441 -7.25 -0.58 10.95
C GLN A 441 -7.64 0.36 12.11
N SER A 442 -7.98 1.62 11.82
CA SER A 442 -8.22 2.64 12.84
C SER A 442 -9.63 2.57 13.40
N GLY A 443 -9.77 2.53 14.72
CA GLY A 443 -11.04 2.62 15.42
C GLY A 443 -12.14 1.69 14.88
N CYS A 444 -13.22 2.27 14.35
CA CYS A 444 -14.36 1.51 13.80
C CYS A 444 -14.19 1.15 12.31
N ALA A 445 -13.12 1.55 11.62
CA ALA A 445 -12.93 1.29 10.20
C ALA A 445 -13.07 -0.20 9.81
N PRO A 446 -12.52 -1.19 10.55
CA PRO A 446 -12.71 -2.61 10.22
C PRO A 446 -14.19 -3.06 10.17
N ARG A 447 -15.06 -2.43 10.97
CA ARG A 447 -16.50 -2.66 10.94
C ARG A 447 -17.12 -2.05 9.67
N LEU A 448 -16.73 -0.81 9.35
CA LEU A 448 -17.24 -0.08 8.19
C LEU A 448 -16.83 -0.76 6.87
N LEU A 449 -15.61 -1.29 6.76
CA LEU A 449 -15.16 -2.08 5.62
C LEU A 449 -16.12 -3.26 5.37
N ARG A 450 -16.44 -4.00 6.44
CA ARG A 450 -17.36 -5.12 6.34
C ARG A 450 -18.76 -4.68 5.95
N GLU A 451 -19.32 -3.65 6.60
CA GLU A 451 -20.67 -3.15 6.32
C GLU A 451 -20.80 -2.66 4.88
N PHE A 452 -19.78 -1.95 4.37
CA PHE A 452 -19.73 -1.53 2.98
C PHE A 452 -19.68 -2.72 2.01
N ILE A 453 -18.74 -3.65 2.21
CA ILE A 453 -18.63 -4.84 1.36
C ILE A 453 -19.89 -5.73 1.44
N ASP A 454 -20.59 -5.76 2.58
CA ASP A 454 -21.85 -6.49 2.69
C ASP A 454 -22.99 -5.84 1.90
N ARG A 455 -23.04 -4.50 1.82
CA ARG A 455 -24.10 -3.70 1.18
C ARG A 455 -23.54 -2.45 0.49
N PRO A 456 -22.79 -2.62 -0.63
CA PRO A 456 -22.03 -1.53 -1.23
C PRO A 456 -22.88 -0.41 -1.84
N ASP A 457 -24.15 -0.72 -2.17
CA ASP A 457 -25.08 0.24 -2.78
C ASP A 457 -25.83 1.09 -1.73
N GLN A 458 -25.56 0.87 -0.42
CA GLN A 458 -26.23 1.61 0.66
C GLN A 458 -25.31 2.67 1.25
N PRO A 459 -25.85 3.81 1.69
CA PRO A 459 -25.09 4.79 2.45
C PRO A 459 -24.52 4.18 3.73
N LEU A 460 -23.27 4.47 4.01
CA LEU A 460 -22.54 3.97 5.18
C LEU A 460 -22.62 4.98 6.34
N ALA A 461 -23.05 4.53 7.52
CA ALA A 461 -23.07 5.34 8.74
C ALA A 461 -21.66 5.33 9.38
N ALA A 462 -20.84 6.33 9.03
CA ALA A 462 -19.43 6.39 9.40
C ALA A 462 -19.09 7.45 10.46
N ASP A 463 -20.09 7.96 11.22
CA ASP A 463 -19.87 8.99 12.25
C ASP A 463 -18.84 8.58 13.32
N CYS A 464 -18.73 7.29 13.61
CA CYS A 464 -17.74 6.77 14.55
C CYS A 464 -16.27 7.06 14.16
N LEU A 465 -16.01 7.40 12.91
CA LEU A 465 -14.65 7.82 12.49
C LEU A 465 -14.26 9.19 13.08
N LYS A 466 -15.25 10.02 13.44
CA LYS A 466 -15.03 11.32 14.09
C LYS A 466 -14.58 11.17 15.54
N ASP A 467 -14.89 10.02 16.16
CA ASP A 467 -14.58 9.73 17.56
C ASP A 467 -13.17 9.11 17.73
N ILE A 468 -12.42 8.93 16.65
CA ILE A 468 -11.04 8.41 16.72
C ILE A 468 -10.16 9.47 17.38
N PRO A 469 -9.64 9.20 18.60
CA PRO A 469 -8.89 10.19 19.35
C PRO A 469 -7.52 10.43 18.71
N ARG A 470 -6.97 11.61 18.97
CA ARG A 470 -5.55 11.87 18.76
C ARG A 470 -4.78 11.37 20.00
N ASN A 471 -3.72 10.61 19.76
CA ASN A 471 -2.77 10.26 20.81
C ASN A 471 -1.96 11.50 21.24
N GLY A 472 -1.53 11.55 22.51
CA GLY A 472 -0.75 12.67 23.04
C GLY A 472 0.62 12.82 22.38
N PHE A 473 1.13 14.04 22.31
CA PHE A 473 2.49 14.29 21.87
C PHE A 473 3.51 13.72 22.85
N GLN A 474 4.64 13.26 22.35
CA GLN A 474 5.77 12.89 23.19
C GLN A 474 6.41 14.17 23.78
N LEU A 475 6.34 14.33 25.10
CA LEU A 475 6.83 15.53 25.81
C LEU A 475 8.24 15.35 26.37
N GLY A 476 8.80 14.16 26.32
CA GLY A 476 10.15 13.86 26.79
C GLY A 476 10.53 12.41 26.49
N ALA A 477 11.69 11.97 26.98
CA ALA A 477 12.18 10.60 26.75
C ALA A 477 11.25 9.51 27.31
N ALA A 478 10.43 9.83 28.32
CA ALA A 478 9.48 8.90 28.94
C ALA A 478 8.13 8.80 28.19
N GLY A 479 7.92 9.62 27.16
CA GLY A 479 6.67 9.65 26.39
C GLY A 479 5.77 10.84 26.72
N PRO A 480 4.48 10.77 26.41
CA PRO A 480 3.52 11.77 26.81
C PRO A 480 3.32 11.68 28.34
N HIS A 481 3.25 12.82 29.00
CA HIS A 481 2.82 12.85 30.41
C HIS A 481 1.35 12.43 30.47
N PRO A 482 0.94 11.67 31.49
CA PRO A 482 -0.47 11.32 31.71
C PRO A 482 -1.34 12.53 31.99
#